data_c24384358c7ae341e96da7f22e399608
#
_entry.id   c24384358c7ae341e96da7f22e399608
#
_cell.length_a   1.000
_cell.length_b   1.000
_cell.length_c   1.000
_cell.angle_alpha   90.00
_cell.angle_beta   90.00
_cell.angle_gamma   90.00
#
_symmetry.space_group_name_H-M   'P 1'
#
loop_
_entity.id
_entity.type
_entity.pdbx_description
1 polymer ?
#
loop_
_entity_poly.entity_id
_entity_poly.type
_entity_poly.pdbx_seq_one_letter_code
_entity_poly.pdbx_strand_id
1 'polypeptide(L)'
;MDARFTAEQEEIRRTLRELLLKRCGPEDLRAAVLTPAGYDPALWEALARQLGLPGLALPEVYGGVGCSVTELALACEESGRSLAPSPLLATAVLGAPLVLALGAEAQRAELLPRLASGELTAALAVPGAVLATALGLVGDNGGDWAGGGRAGGVQARQVDGVWRLYGQAAQVLDGHSAGLLVVAAHTGGFARSRTLLYLVRDGSAGLVRVRQTSLDETRPQARIELRDVEAELLGDEDADVAGALAGVGDMAAAVLAAEAVGAADRALERTVEYVRQREQFGRAIGSFQAVKHRLADVYVEVQAARSAAYYAAWAAGTDAATATATATGTGTGGERVGGLALAQALEALRRAAGEGIQLHGGIGFTWEHDAHLYFKRAAGDESLFGPVHRLRGYAAEVARLFDRKGDGSRAEVTV
;
A
#
# COMPACT_ATOMS: atom_id res chain seq x y z
N MET A 1 -12.84 6.38 -23.39
CA MET A 1 -11.67 6.67 -22.52
C MET A 1 -10.47 6.91 -23.42
N ASP A 2 -9.83 8.09 -23.35
CA ASP A 2 -8.52 8.27 -23.99
C ASP A 2 -7.48 7.69 -23.02
N ALA A 3 -6.83 6.61 -23.41
CA ALA A 3 -5.88 5.90 -22.57
C ALA A 3 -4.47 6.53 -22.61
N ARG A 4 -4.30 7.67 -23.25
CA ARG A 4 -3.03 8.40 -23.30
C ARG A 4 -2.89 9.25 -22.06
N PHE A 5 -1.70 9.28 -21.49
CA PHE A 5 -1.38 10.18 -20.41
C PHE A 5 -1.39 11.63 -20.87
N THR A 6 -1.77 12.51 -19.96
CA THR A 6 -1.65 13.96 -20.18
C THR A 6 -0.16 14.39 -20.13
N ALA A 7 0.13 15.57 -20.67
CA ALA A 7 1.48 16.12 -20.59
C ALA A 7 1.95 16.30 -19.13
N GLU A 8 1.03 16.63 -18.22
CA GLU A 8 1.30 16.76 -16.78
C GLU A 8 1.65 15.42 -16.13
N GLN A 9 0.90 14.36 -16.46
CA GLN A 9 1.18 13.00 -15.99
C GLN A 9 2.55 12.50 -16.45
N GLU A 10 2.90 12.75 -17.71
CA GLU A 10 4.23 12.41 -18.24
C GLU A 10 5.33 13.23 -17.57
N GLU A 11 5.07 14.50 -17.23
CA GLU A 11 6.01 15.35 -16.52
C GLU A 11 6.27 14.85 -15.10
N ILE A 12 5.21 14.48 -14.35
CA ILE A 12 5.33 13.88 -13.01
C ILE A 12 6.23 12.65 -13.06
N ARG A 13 5.97 11.72 -13.99
CA ARG A 13 6.77 10.50 -14.15
C ARG A 13 8.23 10.82 -14.46
N ARG A 14 8.47 11.68 -15.43
CA ARG A 14 9.82 12.04 -15.86
C ARG A 14 10.63 12.68 -14.73
N THR A 15 10.05 13.68 -14.07
CA THR A 15 10.73 14.42 -13.00
C THR A 15 11.07 13.51 -11.82
N LEU A 16 10.13 12.66 -11.42
CA LEU A 16 10.35 11.72 -10.32
C LEU A 16 11.40 10.67 -10.71
N ARG A 17 11.33 10.12 -11.92
CA ARG A 17 12.33 9.17 -12.42
C ARG A 17 13.75 9.77 -12.42
N GLU A 18 13.91 11.00 -12.90
CA GLU A 18 15.20 11.70 -12.90
C GLU A 18 15.74 11.94 -11.48
N LEU A 19 14.86 12.31 -10.54
CA LEU A 19 15.24 12.50 -9.14
C LEU A 19 15.71 11.17 -8.52
N LEU A 20 14.93 10.11 -8.70
CA LEU A 20 15.23 8.79 -8.12
C LEU A 20 16.48 8.16 -8.75
N LEU A 21 16.71 8.33 -10.05
CA LEU A 21 17.94 7.87 -10.70
C LEU A 21 19.19 8.55 -10.14
N LYS A 22 19.08 9.80 -9.70
CA LYS A 22 20.20 10.57 -9.13
C LYS A 22 20.43 10.32 -7.65
N ARG A 23 19.38 9.94 -6.89
CA ARG A 23 19.40 9.93 -5.43
C ARG A 23 19.00 8.61 -4.76
N CYS A 24 18.65 7.60 -5.56
CA CYS A 24 18.24 6.29 -5.07
C CYS A 24 18.91 5.18 -5.88
N GLY A 25 20.21 5.30 -6.07
CA GLY A 25 21.03 4.22 -6.62
C GLY A 25 21.17 3.06 -5.63
N PRO A 26 21.74 1.92 -6.06
CA PRO A 26 21.86 0.74 -5.20
C PRO A 26 22.61 0.98 -3.88
N GLU A 27 23.64 1.81 -3.90
CA GLU A 27 24.41 2.17 -2.70
C GLU A 27 23.62 3.11 -1.79
N ASP A 28 22.94 4.10 -2.37
CA ASP A 28 22.07 5.03 -1.64
C ASP A 28 20.92 4.28 -0.95
N LEU A 29 20.30 3.31 -1.67
CA LEU A 29 19.27 2.46 -1.11
C LEU A 29 19.77 1.66 0.09
N ARG A 30 20.94 1.01 -0.03
CA ARG A 30 21.56 0.25 1.07
C ARG A 30 21.88 1.16 2.26
N ALA A 31 22.37 2.36 2.02
CA ALA A 31 22.61 3.34 3.07
C ALA A 31 21.31 3.80 3.72
N ALA A 32 20.28 4.08 2.94
CA ALA A 32 18.98 4.56 3.42
C ALA A 32 18.29 3.57 4.37
N VAL A 33 18.28 2.27 4.04
CA VAL A 33 17.65 1.25 4.90
C VAL A 33 18.37 1.05 6.23
N LEU A 34 19.62 1.43 6.33
CA LEU A 34 20.40 1.35 7.57
C LEU A 34 20.20 2.57 8.49
N THR A 35 19.59 3.64 8.01
CA THR A 35 19.28 4.81 8.86
C THR A 35 18.28 4.44 9.97
N PRO A 36 18.25 5.18 11.09
CA PRO A 36 17.21 4.98 12.11
C PRO A 36 15.80 5.13 11.57
N ALA A 37 15.58 6.02 10.61
CA ALA A 37 14.28 6.24 9.97
C ALA A 37 13.89 5.13 8.96
N GLY A 38 14.90 4.38 8.44
CA GLY A 38 14.68 3.37 7.41
C GLY A 38 14.59 3.94 5.99
N TYR A 39 14.85 5.23 5.81
CA TYR A 39 14.89 5.95 4.54
C TYR A 39 15.88 7.13 4.64
N ASP A 40 16.23 7.73 3.50
CA ASP A 40 17.04 8.95 3.46
C ASP A 40 16.14 10.18 3.71
N PRO A 41 16.32 10.93 4.83
CA PRO A 41 15.54 12.13 5.11
C PRO A 41 15.70 13.23 4.06
N ALA A 42 16.85 13.35 3.40
CA ALA A 42 17.07 14.34 2.36
C ALA A 42 16.34 13.99 1.07
N LEU A 43 16.24 12.70 0.74
CA LEU A 43 15.38 12.24 -0.36
C LEU A 43 13.90 12.50 -0.04
N TRP A 44 13.46 12.17 1.18
CA TRP A 44 12.08 12.44 1.60
C TRP A 44 11.73 13.92 1.53
N GLU A 45 12.61 14.80 2.00
CA GLU A 45 12.42 16.25 1.90
C GLU A 45 12.31 16.71 0.45
N ALA A 46 13.11 16.15 -0.46
CA ALA A 46 13.03 16.46 -1.88
C ALA A 46 11.70 15.99 -2.51
N LEU A 47 11.26 14.75 -2.20
CA LEU A 47 9.98 14.21 -2.66
C LEU A 47 8.79 15.05 -2.14
N ALA A 48 8.86 15.48 -0.89
CA ALA A 48 7.80 16.23 -0.24
C ALA A 48 7.77 17.70 -0.68
N ARG A 49 8.89 18.44 -0.56
CA ARG A 49 8.91 19.89 -0.78
C ARG A 49 9.09 20.31 -2.23
N GLN A 50 9.82 19.52 -3.03
CA GLN A 50 10.04 19.86 -4.43
C GLN A 50 8.95 19.32 -5.36
N LEU A 51 8.41 18.12 -5.03
CA LEU A 51 7.44 17.44 -5.87
C LEU A 51 6.02 17.39 -5.27
N GLY A 52 5.83 17.81 -4.02
CA GLY A 52 4.53 17.76 -3.34
C GLY A 52 3.95 16.34 -3.20
N LEU A 53 4.80 15.32 -3.27
CA LEU A 53 4.37 13.93 -3.46
C LEU A 53 3.46 13.41 -2.35
N PRO A 54 3.68 13.70 -1.04
CA PRO A 54 2.77 13.25 0.02
C PRO A 54 1.38 13.86 -0.07
N GLY A 55 1.27 15.08 -0.62
CA GLY A 55 0.02 15.81 -0.80
C GLY A 55 -0.60 15.66 -2.18
N LEU A 56 -0.03 14.84 -3.08
CA LEU A 56 -0.39 14.79 -4.49
C LEU A 56 -1.91 14.54 -4.70
N ALA A 57 -2.48 13.58 -4.02
CA ALA A 57 -3.90 13.22 -4.11
C ALA A 57 -4.77 13.82 -2.97
N LEU A 58 -4.23 14.72 -2.15
CA LEU A 58 -5.00 15.42 -1.13
C LEU A 58 -5.64 16.71 -1.70
N PRO A 59 -6.82 17.10 -1.19
CA PRO A 59 -7.48 18.34 -1.63
C PRO A 59 -6.65 19.59 -1.35
N GLU A 60 -6.71 20.57 -2.26
CA GLU A 60 -6.01 21.85 -2.13
C GLU A 60 -6.37 22.62 -0.86
N VAL A 61 -7.62 22.51 -0.39
CA VAL A 61 -8.08 23.16 0.85
C VAL A 61 -7.28 22.74 2.08
N TYR A 62 -6.67 21.57 2.05
CA TYR A 62 -5.77 21.05 3.08
C TYR A 62 -4.29 21.09 2.67
N GLY A 63 -3.92 21.91 1.72
CA GLY A 63 -2.52 22.08 1.29
C GLY A 63 -2.02 20.97 0.36
N GLY A 64 -2.91 20.12 -0.17
CA GLY A 64 -2.59 19.14 -1.20
C GLY A 64 -2.48 19.75 -2.58
N VAL A 65 -2.15 18.93 -3.59
CA VAL A 65 -2.05 19.33 -5.01
C VAL A 65 -3.39 19.19 -5.73
N GLY A 66 -4.32 18.38 -5.20
CA GLY A 66 -5.64 18.14 -5.80
C GLY A 66 -5.62 17.23 -7.03
N CYS A 67 -4.54 16.49 -7.25
CA CYS A 67 -4.48 15.46 -8.29
C CYS A 67 -5.35 14.24 -7.94
N SER A 68 -5.54 13.35 -8.91
CA SER A 68 -6.27 12.11 -8.70
C SER A 68 -5.37 10.96 -8.18
N VAL A 69 -5.99 9.84 -7.87
CA VAL A 69 -5.28 8.58 -7.56
C VAL A 69 -4.39 8.13 -8.72
N THR A 70 -4.74 8.48 -9.96
CA THR A 70 -3.95 8.13 -11.14
C THR A 70 -2.54 8.73 -11.08
N GLU A 71 -2.42 10.01 -10.76
CA GLU A 71 -1.11 10.68 -10.66
C GLU A 71 -0.29 10.11 -9.51
N LEU A 72 -0.92 9.80 -8.37
CA LEU A 72 -0.25 9.14 -7.25
C LEU A 72 0.24 7.73 -7.64
N ALA A 73 -0.56 6.96 -8.36
CA ALA A 73 -0.17 5.64 -8.85
C ALA A 73 1.01 5.71 -9.84
N LEU A 74 1.01 6.69 -10.75
CA LEU A 74 2.14 6.91 -11.67
C LEU A 74 3.43 7.29 -10.93
N ALA A 75 3.33 8.10 -9.88
CA ALA A 75 4.46 8.42 -9.03
C ALA A 75 4.96 7.19 -8.25
N CYS A 76 4.06 6.37 -7.73
CA CYS A 76 4.42 5.14 -7.04
C CYS A 76 5.03 4.09 -7.99
N GLU A 77 4.64 4.04 -9.27
CA GLU A 77 5.31 3.19 -10.27
C GLU A 77 6.80 3.54 -10.38
N GLU A 78 7.15 4.83 -10.44
CA GLU A 78 8.56 5.26 -10.49
C GLU A 78 9.30 4.95 -9.17
N SER A 79 8.63 5.10 -8.03
CA SER A 79 9.17 4.71 -6.71
C SER A 79 9.44 3.20 -6.65
N GLY A 80 8.54 2.38 -7.20
CA GLY A 80 8.69 0.93 -7.31
C GLY A 80 9.87 0.51 -8.19
N ARG A 81 10.09 1.19 -9.31
CA ARG A 81 11.26 0.95 -10.20
C ARG A 81 12.58 1.07 -9.44
N SER A 82 12.67 2.02 -8.52
CA SER A 82 13.87 2.30 -7.72
C SER A 82 13.89 1.59 -6.37
N LEU A 83 12.81 0.89 -5.99
CA LEU A 83 12.58 0.35 -4.65
C LEU A 83 12.80 1.40 -3.56
N ALA A 84 12.48 2.67 -3.83
CA ALA A 84 12.82 3.83 -3.01
C ALA A 84 12.25 3.71 -1.60
N PRO A 85 13.09 3.58 -0.55
CA PRO A 85 12.61 3.55 0.82
C PRO A 85 12.11 4.95 1.20
N SER A 86 10.83 5.04 1.54
CA SER A 86 10.22 6.30 1.97
C SER A 86 8.92 6.04 2.74
N PRO A 87 8.47 6.96 3.60
CA PRO A 87 7.21 6.82 4.30
C PRO A 87 5.98 7.16 3.42
N LEU A 88 6.15 7.23 2.09
CA LEU A 88 5.11 7.64 1.15
C LEU A 88 3.87 6.73 1.23
N LEU A 89 4.07 5.41 1.20
CA LEU A 89 2.96 4.45 1.24
C LEU A 89 2.19 4.55 2.56
N ALA A 90 2.89 4.54 3.69
CA ALA A 90 2.25 4.62 5.00
C ALA A 90 1.55 5.96 5.21
N THR A 91 2.14 7.06 4.73
CA THR A 91 1.63 8.43 4.96
C THR A 91 0.56 8.82 3.95
N ALA A 92 0.90 8.83 2.65
CA ALA A 92 0.05 9.40 1.61
C ALA A 92 -1.01 8.41 1.10
N VAL A 93 -0.75 7.10 1.18
CA VAL A 93 -1.65 6.07 0.63
C VAL A 93 -2.54 5.44 1.72
N LEU A 94 -2.06 5.35 2.96
CA LEU A 94 -2.83 4.75 4.05
C LEU A 94 -3.30 5.78 5.09
N GLY A 95 -2.37 6.55 5.69
CA GLY A 95 -2.68 7.41 6.83
C GLY A 95 -3.50 8.65 6.49
N ALA A 96 -3.03 9.45 5.56
CA ALA A 96 -3.68 10.71 5.20
C ALA A 96 -5.11 10.52 4.64
N PRO A 97 -5.38 9.52 3.78
CA PRO A 97 -6.74 9.25 3.32
C PRO A 97 -7.70 8.83 4.44
N LEU A 98 -7.24 8.13 5.48
CA LEU A 98 -8.06 7.81 6.66
C LEU A 98 -8.39 9.05 7.48
N VAL A 99 -7.42 9.97 7.67
CA VAL A 99 -7.66 11.27 8.32
C VAL A 99 -8.65 12.10 7.49
N LEU A 100 -8.52 12.09 6.17
CA LEU A 100 -9.44 12.81 5.28
C LEU A 100 -10.86 12.23 5.34
N ALA A 101 -11.00 10.90 5.36
CA ALA A 101 -12.29 10.23 5.33
C ALA A 101 -13.04 10.33 6.67
N LEU A 102 -12.36 10.13 7.78
CA LEU A 102 -12.97 9.95 9.10
C LEU A 102 -12.80 11.15 10.03
N GLY A 103 -11.73 11.94 9.86
CA GLY A 103 -11.37 13.01 10.79
C GLY A 103 -12.45 14.07 10.93
N ALA A 104 -12.63 14.58 12.14
CA ALA A 104 -13.38 15.81 12.36
C ALA A 104 -12.71 16.99 11.66
N GLU A 105 -13.43 18.06 11.37
CA GLU A 105 -12.89 19.22 10.63
C GLU A 105 -11.64 19.81 11.31
N ALA A 106 -11.61 19.89 12.63
CA ALA A 106 -10.45 20.36 13.38
C ALA A 106 -9.23 19.43 13.19
N GLN A 107 -9.44 18.11 13.15
CA GLN A 107 -8.39 17.12 12.90
C GLN A 107 -7.86 17.21 11.48
N ARG A 108 -8.75 17.35 10.48
CA ARG A 108 -8.35 17.54 9.07
C ARG A 108 -7.54 18.81 8.91
N ALA A 109 -8.04 19.93 9.46
CA ALA A 109 -7.37 21.24 9.36
C ALA A 109 -5.98 21.26 10.04
N GLU A 110 -5.79 20.50 11.13
CA GLU A 110 -4.50 20.40 11.83
C GLU A 110 -3.54 19.44 11.13
N LEU A 111 -4.02 18.25 10.76
CA LEU A 111 -3.13 17.15 10.38
C LEU A 111 -2.82 17.10 8.88
N LEU A 112 -3.85 17.32 8.02
CA LEU A 112 -3.67 17.13 6.57
C LEU A 112 -2.64 18.07 5.95
N PRO A 113 -2.55 19.37 6.31
CA PRO A 113 -1.50 20.24 5.74
C PRO A 113 -0.08 19.78 6.10
N ARG A 114 0.11 19.24 7.30
CA ARG A 114 1.39 18.72 7.76
C ARG A 114 1.75 17.38 7.10
N LEU A 115 0.74 16.52 6.84
CA LEU A 115 0.91 15.28 6.08
C LEU A 115 1.20 15.59 4.60
N ALA A 116 0.48 16.54 4.00
CA ALA A 116 0.67 16.97 2.62
C ALA A 116 2.05 17.55 2.35
N SER A 117 2.58 18.34 3.29
CA SER A 117 3.93 18.91 3.20
C SER A 117 5.05 17.91 3.54
N GLY A 118 4.72 16.71 4.02
CA GLY A 118 5.68 15.72 4.49
C GLY A 118 6.39 16.08 5.81
N GLU A 119 5.99 17.17 6.49
CA GLU A 119 6.46 17.53 7.83
C GLU A 119 6.08 16.46 8.86
N LEU A 120 4.85 15.96 8.75
CA LEU A 120 4.34 14.88 9.56
C LEU A 120 4.22 13.62 8.71
N THR A 121 4.72 12.50 9.21
CA THR A 121 4.51 11.18 8.61
C THR A 121 3.51 10.39 9.42
N ALA A 122 2.72 9.52 8.77
CA ALA A 122 1.74 8.69 9.45
C ALA A 122 1.95 7.21 9.15
N ALA A 123 1.52 6.35 10.10
CA ALA A 123 1.48 4.91 9.91
C ALA A 123 0.16 4.33 10.44
N LEU A 124 -0.43 3.41 9.69
CA LEU A 124 -1.62 2.67 10.10
C LEU A 124 -1.20 1.49 10.98
N ALA A 125 -1.46 1.60 12.27
CA ALA A 125 -1.12 0.58 13.26
C ALA A 125 -2.22 -0.50 13.33
N VAL A 126 -2.19 -1.37 12.33
CA VAL A 126 -2.90 -2.64 12.22
C VAL A 126 -1.86 -3.75 12.16
N PRO A 127 -2.03 -4.89 12.85
CA PRO A 127 -1.09 -6.00 12.72
C PRO A 127 -0.95 -6.45 11.26
N GLY A 128 0.29 -6.57 10.76
CA GLY A 128 0.56 -6.90 9.36
C GLY A 128 -0.12 -8.19 8.88
N ALA A 129 -0.23 -9.18 9.74
CA ALA A 129 -0.90 -10.44 9.43
C ALA A 129 -2.40 -10.29 9.07
N VAL A 130 -3.04 -9.19 9.46
CA VAL A 130 -4.46 -8.90 9.19
C VAL A 130 -4.67 -7.60 8.40
N LEU A 131 -3.61 -6.94 7.97
CA LEU A 131 -3.68 -5.67 7.24
C LEU A 131 -4.54 -5.79 5.97
N ALA A 132 -4.30 -6.82 5.15
CA ALA A 132 -5.08 -7.05 3.93
C ALA A 132 -6.58 -7.29 4.22
N THR A 133 -6.92 -7.94 5.35
CA THR A 133 -8.31 -8.12 5.78
C THR A 133 -8.91 -6.80 6.26
N ALA A 134 -8.17 -6.04 7.10
CA ALA A 134 -8.61 -4.73 7.58
C ALA A 134 -8.92 -3.76 6.44
N LEU A 135 -8.12 -3.80 5.39
CA LEU A 135 -8.29 -3.02 4.17
C LEU A 135 -9.38 -3.58 3.21
N GLY A 136 -10.08 -4.66 3.59
CA GLY A 136 -11.12 -5.26 2.75
C GLY A 136 -10.61 -5.84 1.43
N LEU A 137 -9.35 -6.26 1.35
CA LEU A 137 -8.72 -6.77 0.12
C LEU A 137 -8.91 -8.28 -0.07
N VAL A 138 -9.01 -9.03 1.03
CA VAL A 138 -9.00 -10.51 1.02
C VAL A 138 -10.21 -11.13 1.72
N GLY A 139 -11.23 -10.35 2.00
CA GLY A 139 -12.48 -10.74 2.65
C GLY A 139 -13.19 -9.54 3.26
N ASP A 140 -14.36 -9.79 3.84
CA ASP A 140 -15.09 -8.80 4.62
C ASP A 140 -14.28 -8.32 5.83
N ASN A 141 -14.29 -7.01 6.08
CA ASN A 141 -13.57 -6.36 7.17
C ASN A 141 -14.47 -5.91 8.33
N GLY A 142 -15.72 -6.34 8.35
CA GLY A 142 -16.66 -6.07 9.45
C GLY A 142 -16.42 -6.90 10.72
N GLY A 143 -15.49 -7.88 10.70
CA GLY A 143 -15.20 -8.77 11.81
C GLY A 143 -14.16 -8.24 12.82
N ASP A 144 -13.82 -9.09 13.79
CA ASP A 144 -12.90 -8.79 14.92
C ASP A 144 -11.41 -8.88 14.56
N TRP A 145 -11.00 -8.43 13.36
CA TRP A 145 -9.61 -8.49 12.90
C TRP A 145 -8.64 -7.63 13.72
N ALA A 146 -9.12 -6.55 14.36
CA ALA A 146 -8.30 -5.71 15.24
C ALA A 146 -7.94 -6.40 16.57
N GLY A 147 -8.50 -7.58 16.82
CA GLY A 147 -8.36 -8.33 18.06
C GLY A 147 -9.36 -7.88 19.12
N GLY A 148 -10.13 -8.82 19.66
CA GLY A 148 -11.11 -8.56 20.72
C GLY A 148 -10.96 -9.57 21.85
N GLY A 149 -11.17 -9.14 23.07
CA GLY A 149 -11.16 -10.00 24.24
C GLY A 149 -9.84 -10.75 24.47
N ARG A 150 -9.86 -12.07 24.39
CA ARG A 150 -8.69 -12.95 24.61
C ARG A 150 -7.79 -13.11 23.39
N ALA A 151 -8.18 -12.59 22.23
CA ALA A 151 -7.46 -12.81 20.97
C ALA A 151 -6.22 -11.88 20.77
N GLY A 152 -5.93 -10.98 21.72
CA GLY A 152 -4.85 -10.01 21.57
C GLY A 152 -5.27 -8.78 20.76
N GLY A 153 -4.29 -8.07 20.14
CA GLY A 153 -4.53 -6.82 19.44
C GLY A 153 -4.51 -5.60 20.34
N VAL A 154 -5.09 -4.49 19.89
CA VAL A 154 -5.17 -3.24 20.63
C VAL A 154 -6.59 -3.02 21.14
N GLN A 155 -6.70 -2.63 22.40
CA GLN A 155 -7.96 -2.29 23.05
C GLN A 155 -7.98 -0.83 23.46
N ALA A 156 -9.15 -0.18 23.31
CA ALA A 156 -9.42 1.16 23.75
C ALA A 156 -10.49 1.18 24.86
N ARG A 157 -10.26 2.03 25.86
CA ARG A 157 -11.26 2.32 26.88
C ARG A 157 -11.22 3.79 27.26
N GLN A 158 -12.35 4.34 27.67
CA GLN A 158 -12.41 5.68 28.26
C GLN A 158 -12.12 5.60 29.77
N VAL A 159 -11.25 6.49 30.23
CA VAL A 159 -10.94 6.70 31.64
C VAL A 159 -11.01 8.21 31.88
N ASP A 160 -11.94 8.66 32.74
CA ASP A 160 -12.17 10.07 33.03
C ASP A 160 -12.39 10.97 31.79
N GLY A 161 -13.07 10.41 30.77
CA GLY A 161 -13.36 11.10 29.49
C GLY A 161 -12.22 11.07 28.47
N VAL A 162 -11.08 10.47 28.79
CA VAL A 162 -9.91 10.35 27.93
C VAL A 162 -9.79 8.92 27.41
N TRP A 163 -9.54 8.75 26.12
CA TRP A 163 -9.26 7.44 25.53
C TRP A 163 -7.87 6.93 25.90
N ARG A 164 -7.79 5.69 26.32
CA ARG A 164 -6.57 4.98 26.69
C ARG A 164 -6.44 3.70 25.89
N LEU A 165 -5.27 3.47 25.30
CA LEU A 165 -4.95 2.30 24.51
C LEU A 165 -4.03 1.33 25.22
N TYR A 166 -4.34 0.03 25.03
CA TYR A 166 -3.60 -1.10 25.61
C TYR A 166 -3.44 -2.20 24.56
N GLY A 167 -2.27 -2.80 24.50
CA GLY A 167 -2.01 -3.95 23.63
C GLY A 167 -0.82 -3.76 22.71
N GLN A 168 -0.81 -4.49 21.62
CA GLN A 168 0.28 -4.40 20.66
C GLN A 168 -0.20 -4.67 19.22
N ALA A 169 0.49 -4.05 18.26
CA ALA A 169 0.42 -4.35 16.84
C ALA A 169 1.83 -4.64 16.33
N ALA A 170 2.03 -5.77 15.67
CA ALA A 170 3.31 -6.15 15.06
C ALA A 170 3.26 -5.95 13.54
N GLN A 171 4.41 -5.82 12.92
CA GLN A 171 4.56 -5.65 11.45
C GLN A 171 3.82 -4.40 10.92
N VAL A 172 3.82 -3.33 11.71
CA VAL A 172 3.25 -2.03 11.32
C VAL A 172 4.23 -1.34 10.36
N LEU A 173 3.79 -1.08 9.14
CA LEU A 173 4.59 -0.42 8.11
C LEU A 173 4.99 0.99 8.57
N ASP A 174 6.29 1.31 8.53
CA ASP A 174 6.91 2.58 8.98
C ASP A 174 6.58 3.00 10.42
N GLY A 175 5.98 2.12 11.22
CA GLY A 175 5.52 2.43 12.57
C GLY A 175 6.62 2.86 13.54
N HIS A 176 7.89 2.54 13.27
CA HIS A 176 9.02 2.92 14.14
C HIS A 176 9.40 4.40 14.02
N SER A 177 9.15 5.03 12.87
CA SER A 177 9.59 6.40 12.54
C SER A 177 8.47 7.39 12.29
N ALA A 178 7.21 6.93 12.15
CA ALA A 178 6.07 7.81 11.92
C ALA A 178 5.83 8.78 13.07
N GLY A 179 5.57 10.05 12.77
CA GLY A 179 5.20 11.08 13.75
C GLY A 179 3.79 10.94 14.29
N LEU A 180 2.92 10.23 13.55
CA LEU A 180 1.53 9.96 13.90
C LEU A 180 1.20 8.49 13.65
N LEU A 181 0.61 7.82 14.62
CA LEU A 181 0.02 6.50 14.45
C LEU A 181 -1.49 6.62 14.37
N VAL A 182 -2.10 6.03 13.34
CA VAL A 182 -3.54 5.78 13.23
C VAL A 182 -3.75 4.35 13.72
N VAL A 183 -4.18 4.19 14.96
CA VAL A 183 -4.23 2.91 15.66
C VAL A 183 -5.62 2.32 15.57
N ALA A 184 -5.76 1.15 14.98
CA ALA A 184 -7.00 0.40 15.05
C ALA A 184 -7.11 -0.31 16.41
N ALA A 185 -8.12 0.03 17.17
CA ALA A 185 -8.34 -0.55 18.48
C ALA A 185 -9.80 -0.95 18.67
N HIS A 186 -9.95 -2.03 19.42
CA HIS A 186 -11.24 -2.59 19.79
C HIS A 186 -11.81 -1.86 20.99
N THR A 187 -13.09 -1.46 20.92
CA THR A 187 -13.80 -0.80 22.01
C THR A 187 -15.16 -1.44 22.25
N GLY A 188 -15.72 -1.23 23.42
CA GLY A 188 -17.00 -1.81 23.86
C GLY A 188 -16.84 -3.15 24.59
N GLY A 189 -17.92 -3.59 25.24
CA GLY A 189 -18.00 -4.90 25.87
C GLY A 189 -18.33 -5.98 24.84
N PHE A 190 -18.23 -7.25 25.23
CA PHE A 190 -18.42 -8.44 24.38
C PHE A 190 -19.64 -8.40 23.44
N ALA A 191 -20.74 -7.77 23.85
CA ALA A 191 -21.97 -7.68 23.05
C ALA A 191 -22.05 -6.42 22.14
N ARG A 192 -21.15 -5.48 22.28
CA ARG A 192 -21.12 -4.20 21.51
C ARG A 192 -19.72 -3.88 21.03
N SER A 193 -18.99 -4.91 20.71
CA SER A 193 -17.61 -4.81 20.25
C SER A 193 -17.55 -4.17 18.86
N ARG A 194 -16.69 -3.17 18.71
CA ARG A 194 -16.43 -2.51 17.42
C ARG A 194 -14.98 -2.05 17.34
N THR A 195 -14.46 -1.94 16.14
CA THR A 195 -13.14 -1.36 15.88
C THR A 195 -13.29 0.10 15.52
N LEU A 196 -12.55 0.96 16.23
CA LEU A 196 -12.41 2.39 15.92
C LEU A 196 -10.94 2.72 15.67
N LEU A 197 -10.70 3.89 15.06
CA LEU A 197 -9.36 4.40 14.81
C LEU A 197 -9.02 5.51 15.79
N TYR A 198 -7.80 5.50 16.29
CA TYR A 198 -7.31 6.45 17.27
C TYR A 198 -5.99 7.05 16.82
N LEU A 199 -5.80 8.33 17.08
CA LEU A 199 -4.59 9.07 16.82
C LEU A 199 -3.68 9.00 18.04
N VAL A 200 -2.44 8.55 17.83
CA VAL A 200 -1.38 8.55 18.86
C VAL A 200 -0.17 9.29 18.29
N ARG A 201 0.27 10.34 18.97
CA ARG A 201 1.41 11.13 18.54
C ARG A 201 2.72 10.48 18.99
N ASP A 202 3.78 10.75 18.27
CA ASP A 202 5.13 10.35 18.71
C ASP A 202 5.44 10.95 20.08
N GLY A 203 6.19 10.22 20.91
CA GLY A 203 6.54 10.62 22.26
C GLY A 203 5.44 10.49 23.31
N SER A 204 4.24 9.95 22.96
CA SER A 204 3.17 9.68 23.94
C SER A 204 3.67 8.74 25.04
N ALA A 205 3.35 9.06 26.30
CA ALA A 205 3.73 8.23 27.44
C ALA A 205 3.13 6.82 27.30
N GLY A 206 3.93 5.78 27.57
CA GLY A 206 3.51 4.38 27.45
C GLY A 206 3.60 3.80 26.02
N LEU A 207 3.93 4.61 25.00
CA LEU A 207 4.20 4.14 23.64
C LEU A 207 5.61 3.61 23.50
N VAL A 208 5.76 2.37 23.06
CA VAL A 208 7.06 1.76 22.73
C VAL A 208 7.02 1.27 21.29
N ARG A 209 8.02 1.65 20.49
CA ARG A 209 8.15 1.29 19.09
C ARG A 209 9.49 0.61 18.85
N VAL A 210 9.45 -0.57 18.27
CA VAL A 210 10.65 -1.36 17.98
C VAL A 210 10.64 -1.76 16.52
N ARG A 211 11.63 -1.27 15.75
CA ARG A 211 11.84 -1.73 14.37
C ARG A 211 12.08 -3.23 14.35
N GLN A 212 11.36 -3.94 13.49
CA GLN A 212 11.52 -5.37 13.32
C GLN A 212 12.40 -5.67 12.11
N THR A 213 13.12 -6.78 12.17
CA THR A 213 13.81 -7.31 10.99
C THR A 213 12.76 -7.84 10.02
N SER A 214 12.74 -7.29 8.81
CA SER A 214 11.86 -7.72 7.71
C SER A 214 12.68 -8.34 6.60
N LEU A 215 12.05 -9.19 5.79
CA LEU A 215 12.68 -9.76 4.59
C LEU A 215 13.01 -8.64 3.59
N ASP A 216 12.07 -7.74 3.36
CA ASP A 216 12.26 -6.53 2.59
C ASP A 216 12.63 -5.36 3.50
N GLU A 217 13.91 -5.02 3.54
CA GLU A 217 14.41 -3.91 4.35
C GLU A 217 13.99 -2.54 3.82
N THR A 218 13.56 -2.48 2.54
CA THR A 218 13.08 -1.24 1.90
C THR A 218 11.62 -0.89 2.30
N ARG A 219 10.96 -1.79 3.06
CA ARG A 219 9.67 -1.59 3.72
C ARG A 219 9.79 -1.89 5.21
N PRO A 220 10.37 -0.97 5.99
CA PRO A 220 10.58 -1.20 7.40
C PRO A 220 9.26 -1.40 8.14
N GLN A 221 9.27 -2.34 9.05
CA GLN A 221 8.12 -2.70 9.89
C GLN A 221 8.47 -2.53 11.35
N ALA A 222 7.46 -2.31 12.18
CA ALA A 222 7.65 -2.14 13.61
C ALA A 222 6.65 -2.95 14.45
N ARG A 223 7.07 -3.27 15.65
CA ARG A 223 6.19 -3.63 16.74
C ARG A 223 5.87 -2.37 17.54
N ILE A 224 4.58 -2.10 17.70
CA ILE A 224 4.01 -1.02 18.49
C ILE A 224 3.44 -1.62 19.76
N GLU A 225 3.91 -1.20 20.94
CA GLU A 225 3.37 -1.57 22.23
C GLU A 225 2.72 -0.34 22.87
N LEU A 226 1.52 -0.52 23.38
CA LEU A 226 0.70 0.52 23.99
C LEU A 226 0.37 0.10 25.42
N ARG A 227 0.84 0.89 26.38
CA ARG A 227 0.68 0.63 27.80
C ARG A 227 0.06 1.87 28.46
N ASP A 228 -1.27 1.91 28.49
CA ASP A 228 -2.03 3.05 29.00
C ASP A 228 -1.75 4.35 28.22
N VAL A 229 -1.68 4.25 26.91
CA VAL A 229 -1.34 5.38 26.04
C VAL A 229 -2.57 6.25 25.84
N GLU A 230 -2.44 7.55 26.10
CA GLU A 230 -3.45 8.53 25.77
C GLU A 230 -3.61 8.66 24.25
N ALA A 231 -4.86 8.69 23.80
CA ALA A 231 -5.18 8.74 22.38
C ALA A 231 -6.39 9.62 22.12
N GLU A 232 -6.46 10.16 20.92
CA GLU A 232 -7.58 10.91 20.41
C GLU A 232 -8.40 10.04 19.45
N LEU A 233 -9.73 10.01 19.59
CA LEU A 233 -10.58 9.30 18.63
C LEU A 233 -10.51 10.01 17.28
N LEU A 234 -10.28 9.27 16.20
CA LEU A 234 -10.35 9.83 14.84
C LEU A 234 -11.81 9.93 14.40
N GLY A 235 -12.30 11.16 14.29
CA GLY A 235 -13.70 11.44 14.01
C GLY A 235 -14.61 11.21 15.21
N ASP A 236 -15.69 10.50 15.01
CA ASP A 236 -16.67 10.19 16.05
C ASP A 236 -16.89 8.68 16.24
N GLU A 237 -17.63 8.33 17.30
CA GLU A 237 -17.87 6.92 17.65
C GLU A 237 -18.79 6.18 16.68
N ASP A 238 -19.61 6.87 15.92
CA ASP A 238 -20.55 6.28 14.98
C ASP A 238 -20.01 6.23 13.54
N ALA A 239 -18.74 6.59 13.35
CA ALA A 239 -18.07 6.57 12.05
C ALA A 239 -18.04 5.16 11.44
N ASP A 240 -18.26 5.07 10.12
CA ASP A 240 -18.09 3.82 9.35
C ASP A 240 -16.61 3.55 9.06
N VAL A 241 -15.92 3.06 10.09
CA VAL A 241 -14.49 2.71 10.00
C VAL A 241 -14.24 1.57 9.01
N ALA A 242 -15.13 0.57 8.96
CA ALA A 242 -14.97 -0.56 8.04
C ALA A 242 -15.09 -0.11 6.58
N GLY A 243 -16.09 0.72 6.27
CA GLY A 243 -16.25 1.30 4.93
C GLY A 243 -15.09 2.19 4.53
N ALA A 244 -14.60 3.04 5.44
CA ALA A 244 -13.45 3.91 5.19
C ALA A 244 -12.16 3.10 4.93
N LEU A 245 -11.87 2.09 5.76
CA LEU A 245 -10.72 1.20 5.56
C LEU A 245 -10.81 0.44 4.24
N ALA A 246 -12.00 -0.04 3.86
CA ALA A 246 -12.19 -0.74 2.60
C ALA A 246 -12.06 0.18 1.38
N GLY A 247 -12.53 1.44 1.47
CA GLY A 247 -12.32 2.44 0.42
C GLY A 247 -10.84 2.82 0.25
N VAL A 248 -10.15 3.09 1.36
CA VAL A 248 -8.70 3.32 1.36
C VAL A 248 -7.95 2.08 0.87
N GLY A 249 -8.41 0.88 1.22
CA GLY A 249 -7.83 -0.39 0.78
C GLY A 249 -7.87 -0.57 -0.74
N ASP A 250 -9.00 -0.28 -1.39
CA ASP A 250 -9.11 -0.39 -2.85
C ASP A 250 -8.21 0.62 -3.57
N MET A 251 -8.20 1.88 -3.11
CA MET A 251 -7.27 2.89 -3.60
C MET A 251 -5.81 2.49 -3.40
N ALA A 252 -5.46 2.03 -2.19
CA ALA A 252 -4.11 1.59 -1.87
C ALA A 252 -3.68 0.39 -2.73
N ALA A 253 -4.59 -0.54 -3.00
CA ALA A 253 -4.33 -1.68 -3.87
C ALA A 253 -4.04 -1.24 -5.31
N ALA A 254 -4.75 -0.25 -5.83
CA ALA A 254 -4.48 0.31 -7.16
C ALA A 254 -3.10 0.99 -7.24
N VAL A 255 -2.73 1.76 -6.22
CA VAL A 255 -1.41 2.42 -6.12
C VAL A 255 -0.29 1.39 -5.96
N LEU A 256 -0.47 0.38 -5.08
CA LEU A 256 0.47 -0.72 -4.90
C LEU A 256 0.64 -1.57 -6.15
N ALA A 257 -0.43 -1.77 -6.93
CA ALA A 257 -0.35 -2.45 -8.21
C ALA A 257 0.57 -1.71 -9.19
N ALA A 258 0.46 -0.37 -9.27
CA ALA A 258 1.36 0.43 -10.09
C ALA A 258 2.81 0.37 -9.58
N GLU A 259 3.04 0.46 -8.27
CA GLU A 259 4.37 0.32 -7.67
C GLU A 259 4.99 -1.05 -7.98
N ALA A 260 4.21 -2.14 -7.81
CA ALA A 260 4.64 -3.49 -8.13
C ALA A 260 4.97 -3.68 -9.63
N VAL A 261 4.19 -3.05 -10.52
CA VAL A 261 4.48 -2.99 -11.96
C VAL A 261 5.81 -2.28 -12.22
N GLY A 262 6.06 -1.15 -11.57
CA GLY A 262 7.33 -0.43 -11.69
C GLY A 262 8.52 -1.29 -11.27
N ALA A 263 8.41 -1.98 -10.15
CA ALA A 263 9.43 -2.91 -9.67
C ALA A 263 9.63 -4.11 -10.62
N ALA A 264 8.54 -4.71 -11.13
CA ALA A 264 8.58 -5.82 -12.06
C ALA A 264 9.25 -5.45 -13.40
N ASP A 265 8.89 -4.28 -13.94
CA ASP A 265 9.45 -3.74 -15.17
C ASP A 265 10.95 -3.51 -15.05
N ARG A 266 11.39 -2.92 -13.93
CA ARG A 266 12.82 -2.69 -13.70
C ARG A 266 13.60 -3.97 -13.47
N ALA A 267 13.03 -4.94 -12.75
CA ALA A 267 13.63 -6.26 -12.58
C ALA A 267 13.82 -6.96 -13.94
N LEU A 268 12.82 -6.88 -14.82
CA LEU A 268 12.89 -7.41 -16.18
C LEU A 268 13.95 -6.68 -17.02
N GLU A 269 13.95 -5.34 -17.04
CA GLU A 269 14.96 -4.55 -17.77
C GLU A 269 16.39 -4.95 -17.40
N ARG A 270 16.68 -4.98 -16.09
CA ARG A 270 18.02 -5.37 -15.59
C ARG A 270 18.39 -6.79 -15.96
N THR A 271 17.42 -7.69 -15.94
CA THR A 271 17.65 -9.07 -16.36
C THR A 271 17.96 -9.15 -17.86
N VAL A 272 17.23 -8.39 -18.69
CA VAL A 272 17.51 -8.30 -20.14
C VAL A 272 18.89 -7.70 -20.40
N GLU A 273 19.27 -6.64 -19.69
CA GLU A 273 20.60 -6.03 -19.76
C GLU A 273 21.69 -7.05 -19.45
N TYR A 274 21.52 -7.80 -18.35
CA TYR A 274 22.48 -8.82 -17.93
C TYR A 274 22.64 -9.96 -18.94
N VAL A 275 21.55 -10.57 -19.41
CA VAL A 275 21.61 -11.71 -20.32
C VAL A 275 22.15 -11.35 -21.71
N ARG A 276 22.11 -10.06 -22.09
CA ARG A 276 22.72 -9.55 -23.34
C ARG A 276 24.21 -9.43 -23.23
N GLN A 277 24.78 -9.26 -22.04
CA GLN A 277 26.20 -9.06 -21.78
C GLN A 277 26.89 -10.37 -21.32
N ARG A 278 26.17 -11.21 -20.55
CA ARG A 278 26.71 -12.43 -19.99
C ARG A 278 26.92 -13.49 -21.07
N GLU A 279 28.13 -13.96 -21.23
CA GLU A 279 28.45 -15.00 -22.18
C GLU A 279 28.63 -16.36 -21.51
N GLN A 280 28.06 -17.39 -22.11
CA GLN A 280 28.26 -18.81 -21.83
C GLN A 280 28.10 -19.61 -23.11
N PHE A 281 28.81 -20.74 -23.22
CA PHE A 281 28.79 -21.59 -24.43
C PHE A 281 29.15 -20.81 -25.71
N GLY A 282 30.10 -19.86 -25.60
CA GLY A 282 30.65 -19.08 -26.72
C GLY A 282 29.74 -17.96 -27.26
N ARG A 283 28.67 -17.60 -26.57
CA ARG A 283 27.76 -16.50 -26.95
C ARG A 283 26.99 -15.93 -25.77
N ALA A 284 26.38 -14.75 -25.96
CA ALA A 284 25.51 -14.14 -24.94
C ALA A 284 24.34 -15.07 -24.59
N ILE A 285 24.07 -15.26 -23.27
CA ILE A 285 23.00 -16.18 -22.82
C ILE A 285 21.61 -15.72 -23.28
N GLY A 286 21.40 -14.43 -23.49
CA GLY A 286 20.18 -13.88 -24.08
C GLY A 286 19.98 -14.26 -25.57
N SER A 287 20.97 -14.87 -26.24
CA SER A 287 20.81 -15.38 -27.61
C SER A 287 20.06 -16.72 -27.68
N PHE A 288 19.94 -17.44 -26.55
CA PHE A 288 19.25 -18.73 -26.50
C PHE A 288 17.73 -18.53 -26.50
N GLN A 289 17.02 -19.31 -27.34
CA GLN A 289 15.57 -19.18 -27.46
C GLN A 289 14.82 -19.42 -26.13
N ALA A 290 15.29 -20.39 -25.32
CA ALA A 290 14.69 -20.66 -24.01
C ALA A 290 14.74 -19.43 -23.07
N VAL A 291 15.82 -18.63 -23.10
CA VAL A 291 15.93 -17.39 -22.32
C VAL A 291 15.02 -16.31 -22.89
N LYS A 292 15.03 -16.15 -24.24
CA LYS A 292 14.17 -15.14 -24.90
C LYS A 292 12.69 -15.38 -24.63
N HIS A 293 12.22 -16.62 -24.74
CA HIS A 293 10.81 -16.95 -24.53
C HIS A 293 10.38 -16.68 -23.08
N ARG A 294 11.17 -17.09 -22.10
CA ARG A 294 10.91 -16.80 -20.67
C ARG A 294 10.77 -15.30 -20.40
N LEU A 295 11.69 -14.48 -20.92
CA LEU A 295 11.64 -13.03 -20.72
C LEU A 295 10.51 -12.37 -21.52
N ALA A 296 10.15 -12.91 -22.68
CA ALA A 296 8.98 -12.46 -23.45
C ALA A 296 7.66 -12.72 -22.69
N ASP A 297 7.53 -13.91 -22.07
CA ASP A 297 6.37 -14.24 -21.23
C ASP A 297 6.25 -13.26 -20.05
N VAL A 298 7.37 -13.01 -19.35
CA VAL A 298 7.40 -12.01 -18.25
C VAL A 298 7.01 -10.62 -18.76
N TYR A 299 7.51 -10.21 -19.92
CA TYR A 299 7.15 -8.92 -20.51
C TYR A 299 5.64 -8.79 -20.73
N VAL A 300 5.00 -9.83 -21.31
CA VAL A 300 3.55 -9.83 -21.53
C VAL A 300 2.78 -9.71 -20.22
N GLU A 301 3.21 -10.43 -19.18
CA GLU A 301 2.55 -10.35 -17.86
C GLU A 301 2.71 -8.97 -17.21
N VAL A 302 3.88 -8.36 -17.31
CA VAL A 302 4.12 -6.99 -16.80
C VAL A 302 3.24 -5.98 -17.53
N GLN A 303 3.09 -6.10 -18.87
CA GLN A 303 2.21 -5.19 -19.63
C GLN A 303 0.72 -5.39 -19.28
N ALA A 304 0.29 -6.63 -19.08
CA ALA A 304 -1.07 -6.92 -18.64
C ALA A 304 -1.35 -6.36 -17.23
N ALA A 305 -0.40 -6.53 -16.31
CA ALA A 305 -0.47 -5.97 -14.96
C ALA A 305 -0.51 -4.43 -14.98
N ARG A 306 0.30 -3.79 -15.83
CA ARG A 306 0.29 -2.33 -16.03
C ARG A 306 -1.06 -1.82 -16.47
N SER A 307 -1.68 -2.47 -17.44
CA SER A 307 -3.02 -2.11 -17.92
C SER A 307 -4.07 -2.21 -16.81
N ALA A 308 -4.01 -3.28 -16.01
CA ALA A 308 -4.91 -3.47 -14.87
C ALA A 308 -4.69 -2.42 -13.78
N ALA A 309 -3.43 -2.10 -13.43
CA ALA A 309 -3.08 -1.09 -12.43
C ALA A 309 -3.57 0.31 -12.82
N TYR A 310 -3.38 0.71 -14.08
CA TYR A 310 -3.83 2.01 -14.58
C TYR A 310 -5.35 2.13 -14.63
N TYR A 311 -6.03 1.05 -15.03
CA TYR A 311 -7.48 1.01 -14.97
C TYR A 311 -8.00 1.16 -13.53
N ALA A 312 -7.40 0.42 -12.58
CA ALA A 312 -7.79 0.49 -11.18
C ALA A 312 -7.53 1.89 -10.57
N ALA A 313 -6.40 2.50 -10.87
CA ALA A 313 -6.09 3.86 -10.40
C ALA A 313 -7.07 4.91 -10.97
N TRP A 314 -7.43 4.79 -12.23
CA TRP A 314 -8.44 5.65 -12.86
C TRP A 314 -9.83 5.44 -12.23
N ALA A 315 -10.25 4.20 -12.01
CA ALA A 315 -11.54 3.88 -11.39
C ALA A 315 -11.62 4.46 -9.96
N ALA A 316 -10.60 4.23 -9.14
CA ALA A 316 -10.52 4.77 -7.77
C ALA A 316 -10.55 6.31 -7.75
N GLY A 317 -9.91 6.98 -8.71
CA GLY A 317 -9.95 8.45 -8.85
C GLY A 317 -11.33 8.99 -9.24
N THR A 318 -12.07 8.26 -10.07
CA THR A 318 -13.41 8.64 -10.52
C THR A 318 -14.44 8.51 -9.40
N ASP A 319 -14.36 7.45 -8.60
CA ASP A 319 -15.25 7.22 -7.45
C ASP A 319 -15.06 8.29 -6.37
N ALA A 320 -13.82 8.69 -6.09
CA ALA A 320 -13.51 9.77 -5.15
C ALA A 320 -14.11 11.12 -5.59
N ALA A 321 -14.01 11.46 -6.87
CA ALA A 321 -14.60 12.67 -7.42
C ALA A 321 -16.14 12.65 -7.36
N THR A 322 -16.76 11.50 -7.59
CA THR A 322 -18.21 11.32 -7.52
C THR A 322 -18.73 11.37 -6.08
N ALA A 323 -18.01 10.79 -5.12
CA ALA A 323 -18.35 10.83 -3.70
C ALA A 323 -18.28 12.25 -3.13
N THR A 324 -17.36 13.08 -3.59
CA THR A 324 -17.26 14.51 -3.20
C THR A 324 -18.39 15.33 -3.80
N ALA A 325 -18.91 14.97 -4.98
CA ALA A 325 -20.02 15.68 -5.65
C ALA A 325 -21.40 15.29 -5.10
N THR A 326 -21.53 14.08 -4.53
CA THR A 326 -22.78 13.60 -3.90
C THR A 326 -22.62 13.57 -2.38
N ALA A 327 -22.82 14.72 -1.74
CA ALA A 327 -22.89 14.84 -0.26
C ALA A 327 -24.12 14.12 0.36
N THR A 328 -24.74 13.21 -0.35
CA THR A 328 -25.83 12.33 0.10
C THR A 328 -25.39 10.89 -0.09
N GLY A 329 -24.96 10.29 1.01
CA GLY A 329 -24.37 8.96 1.15
C GLY A 329 -25.15 7.74 0.63
N THR A 330 -25.35 7.67 -0.65
CA THR A 330 -25.71 6.43 -1.36
C THR A 330 -24.87 6.36 -2.64
N GLY A 331 -23.55 6.31 -2.49
CA GLY A 331 -22.68 5.87 -3.57
C GLY A 331 -23.05 4.41 -3.87
N THR A 332 -23.70 4.15 -4.99
CA THR A 332 -23.75 2.83 -5.59
C THR A 332 -22.31 2.39 -5.71
N GLY A 333 -21.92 1.35 -4.93
CA GLY A 333 -20.54 0.91 -4.81
C GLY A 333 -19.91 0.74 -6.18
N GLY A 334 -18.96 1.62 -6.52
CA GLY A 334 -18.13 1.46 -7.68
C GLY A 334 -17.46 0.08 -7.60
N GLU A 335 -17.24 -0.52 -8.76
CA GLU A 335 -16.65 -1.83 -8.86
C GLU A 335 -15.22 -1.77 -8.26
N ARG A 336 -15.02 -2.36 -7.08
CA ARG A 336 -13.71 -2.39 -6.40
C ARG A 336 -12.76 -3.29 -7.17
N VAL A 337 -11.92 -2.69 -8.00
CA VAL A 337 -11.02 -3.41 -8.91
C VAL A 337 -9.55 -3.38 -8.45
N GLY A 338 -9.23 -2.58 -7.44
CA GLY A 338 -7.87 -2.44 -6.91
C GLY A 338 -7.27 -3.76 -6.46
N GLY A 339 -8.01 -4.57 -5.71
CA GLY A 339 -7.55 -5.88 -5.23
C GLY A 339 -7.23 -6.86 -6.37
N LEU A 340 -8.01 -6.85 -7.46
CA LEU A 340 -7.74 -7.70 -8.63
C LEU A 340 -6.49 -7.23 -9.40
N ALA A 341 -6.36 -5.91 -9.58
CA ALA A 341 -5.17 -5.32 -10.20
C ALA A 341 -3.89 -5.62 -9.38
N LEU A 342 -3.99 -5.51 -8.04
CA LEU A 342 -2.89 -5.85 -7.14
C LEU A 342 -2.50 -7.34 -7.26
N ALA A 343 -3.48 -8.24 -7.32
CA ALA A 343 -3.21 -9.68 -7.50
C ALA A 343 -2.43 -9.96 -8.79
N GLN A 344 -2.78 -9.28 -9.88
CA GLN A 344 -2.09 -9.41 -11.16
C GLN A 344 -0.67 -8.82 -11.10
N ALA A 345 -0.50 -7.66 -10.46
CA ALA A 345 0.78 -6.98 -10.35
C ALA A 345 1.77 -7.72 -9.43
N LEU A 346 1.30 -8.24 -8.30
CA LEU A 346 2.13 -9.07 -7.40
C LEU A 346 2.61 -10.36 -8.07
N GLU A 347 1.76 -11.02 -8.87
CA GLU A 347 2.16 -12.20 -9.65
C GLU A 347 3.22 -11.84 -10.69
N ALA A 348 3.03 -10.74 -11.43
CA ALA A 348 4.00 -10.27 -12.42
C ALA A 348 5.35 -9.91 -11.76
N LEU A 349 5.32 -9.22 -10.61
CA LEU A 349 6.54 -8.88 -9.85
C LEU A 349 7.25 -10.14 -9.34
N ARG A 350 6.50 -11.08 -8.75
CA ARG A 350 7.05 -12.35 -8.26
C ARG A 350 7.75 -13.12 -9.40
N ARG A 351 7.13 -13.16 -10.58
CA ARG A 351 7.70 -13.84 -11.74
C ARG A 351 8.90 -13.11 -12.31
N ALA A 352 8.82 -11.80 -12.50
CA ALA A 352 9.95 -10.99 -13.00
C ALA A 352 11.17 -11.08 -12.09
N ALA A 353 10.97 -10.94 -10.78
CA ALA A 353 12.05 -11.04 -9.79
C ALA A 353 12.60 -12.46 -9.68
N GLY A 354 11.76 -13.50 -9.73
CA GLY A 354 12.19 -14.90 -9.72
C GLY A 354 13.02 -15.26 -10.96
N GLU A 355 12.59 -14.85 -12.15
CA GLU A 355 13.37 -15.00 -13.39
C GLU A 355 14.67 -14.20 -13.34
N GLY A 356 14.63 -13.01 -12.72
CA GLY A 356 15.83 -12.21 -12.46
C GLY A 356 16.86 -12.98 -11.65
N ILE A 357 16.49 -13.53 -10.50
CA ILE A 357 17.39 -14.37 -9.69
C ILE A 357 17.91 -15.55 -10.50
N GLN A 358 17.05 -16.29 -11.19
CA GLN A 358 17.43 -17.48 -11.94
C GLN A 358 18.43 -17.19 -13.05
N LEU A 359 18.22 -16.12 -13.82
CA LEU A 359 19.05 -15.79 -14.98
C LEU A 359 20.37 -15.10 -14.60
N HIS A 360 20.42 -14.41 -13.47
CA HIS A 360 21.68 -13.92 -12.90
C HIS A 360 22.53 -15.06 -12.29
N GLY A 361 21.91 -16.18 -11.91
CA GLY A 361 22.59 -17.29 -11.25
C GLY A 361 23.12 -16.89 -9.87
N GLY A 362 24.30 -17.41 -9.49
CA GLY A 362 24.86 -17.20 -8.15
C GLY A 362 24.97 -15.74 -7.70
N ILE A 363 25.27 -14.82 -8.60
CA ILE A 363 25.37 -13.39 -8.24
C ILE A 363 23.99 -12.78 -7.87
N GLY A 364 22.90 -13.28 -8.43
CA GLY A 364 21.56 -12.73 -8.26
C GLY A 364 21.03 -12.73 -6.81
N PHE A 365 21.58 -13.58 -5.94
CA PHE A 365 21.21 -13.63 -4.52
C PHE A 365 22.34 -13.20 -3.58
N THR A 366 23.40 -12.63 -4.09
CA THR A 366 24.47 -12.03 -3.28
C THR A 366 24.20 -10.55 -3.01
N TRP A 367 24.82 -10.01 -1.96
CA TRP A 367 24.73 -8.58 -1.63
C TRP A 367 25.43 -7.67 -2.66
N GLU A 368 26.19 -8.22 -3.58
CA GLU A 368 26.88 -7.51 -4.65
C GLU A 368 25.93 -7.07 -5.78
N HIS A 369 24.75 -7.71 -5.88
CA HIS A 369 23.76 -7.45 -6.93
C HIS A 369 22.38 -7.16 -6.37
N ASP A 370 21.58 -6.35 -7.09
CA ASP A 370 20.28 -5.86 -6.57
C ASP A 370 19.10 -6.78 -6.90
N ALA A 371 19.29 -7.84 -7.69
CA ALA A 371 18.18 -8.72 -8.10
C ALA A 371 17.42 -9.29 -6.90
N HIS A 372 18.12 -9.61 -5.80
CA HIS A 372 17.50 -10.11 -4.58
C HIS A 372 16.60 -9.09 -3.88
N LEU A 373 16.80 -7.78 -4.09
CA LEU A 373 15.96 -6.73 -3.49
C LEU A 373 14.56 -6.74 -4.10
N TYR A 374 14.44 -6.90 -5.42
CA TYR A 374 13.14 -7.05 -6.09
C TYR A 374 12.42 -8.33 -5.67
N PHE A 375 13.15 -9.41 -5.47
CA PHE A 375 12.57 -10.66 -4.96
C PHE A 375 12.06 -10.52 -3.51
N LYS A 376 12.82 -9.85 -2.66
CA LYS A 376 12.42 -9.56 -1.28
C LYS A 376 11.21 -8.63 -1.23
N ARG A 377 11.14 -7.62 -2.11
CA ARG A 377 9.98 -6.74 -2.26
C ARG A 377 8.73 -7.54 -2.66
N ALA A 378 8.84 -8.42 -3.66
CA ALA A 378 7.73 -9.27 -4.10
C ALA A 378 7.16 -10.11 -2.94
N ALA A 379 8.02 -10.76 -2.17
CA ALA A 379 7.62 -11.58 -1.03
C ALA A 379 7.06 -10.74 0.12
N GLY A 380 7.63 -9.57 0.39
CA GLY A 380 7.18 -8.62 1.42
C GLY A 380 5.79 -8.08 1.13
N ASP A 381 5.56 -7.63 -0.09
CA ASP A 381 4.27 -7.08 -0.52
C ASP A 381 3.17 -8.15 -0.53
N GLU A 382 3.48 -9.37 -1.00
CA GLU A 382 2.53 -10.49 -0.94
C GLU A 382 2.18 -10.87 0.50
N SER A 383 3.12 -10.76 1.43
CA SER A 383 2.88 -11.06 2.84
C SER A 383 2.01 -10.02 3.55
N LEU A 384 2.14 -8.73 3.18
CA LEU A 384 1.40 -7.61 3.81
C LEU A 384 0.02 -7.39 3.18
N PHE A 385 -0.08 -7.47 1.86
CA PHE A 385 -1.26 -7.05 1.11
C PHE A 385 -1.95 -8.20 0.36
N GLY A 386 -1.41 -9.42 0.44
CA GLY A 386 -1.94 -10.62 -0.18
C GLY A 386 -2.41 -11.68 0.84
N PRO A 387 -2.25 -12.94 0.54
CA PRO A 387 -1.60 -13.48 -0.67
C PRO A 387 -2.46 -13.43 -1.94
N VAL A 388 -1.83 -13.55 -3.09
CA VAL A 388 -2.49 -13.43 -4.42
C VAL A 388 -3.74 -14.29 -4.56
N HIS A 389 -3.72 -15.53 -4.08
CA HIS A 389 -4.88 -16.43 -4.20
C HIS A 389 -6.08 -15.95 -3.37
N ARG A 390 -5.87 -15.28 -2.22
CA ARG A 390 -6.96 -14.69 -1.42
C ARG A 390 -7.53 -13.44 -2.09
N LEU A 391 -6.67 -12.58 -2.66
CA LEU A 391 -7.11 -11.43 -3.45
C LEU A 391 -8.02 -11.88 -4.61
N ARG A 392 -7.59 -12.90 -5.36
CA ARG A 392 -8.38 -13.48 -6.47
C ARG A 392 -9.68 -14.14 -6.00
N GLY A 393 -9.62 -14.89 -4.89
CA GLY A 393 -10.79 -15.53 -4.29
C GLY A 393 -11.85 -14.49 -3.92
N TYR A 394 -11.44 -13.46 -3.20
CA TYR A 394 -12.37 -12.40 -2.80
C TYR A 394 -12.94 -11.60 -3.99
N ALA A 395 -12.12 -11.30 -5.00
CA ALA A 395 -12.60 -10.68 -6.22
C ALA A 395 -13.64 -11.54 -6.95
N ALA A 396 -13.46 -12.88 -6.99
CA ALA A 396 -14.43 -13.80 -7.56
C ALA A 396 -15.74 -13.87 -6.76
N GLU A 397 -15.67 -13.78 -5.42
CA GLU A 397 -16.85 -13.70 -4.53
C GLU A 397 -17.63 -12.41 -4.77
N VAL A 398 -16.95 -11.26 -4.80
CA VAL A 398 -17.58 -9.95 -5.07
C VAL A 398 -18.23 -9.93 -6.46
N ALA A 399 -17.56 -10.50 -7.47
CA ALA A 399 -18.10 -10.62 -8.82
C ALA A 399 -19.21 -11.68 -8.96
N ARG A 400 -19.55 -12.42 -7.89
CA ARG A 400 -20.52 -13.51 -7.88
C ARG A 400 -20.27 -14.52 -9.00
N LEU A 401 -19.00 -14.80 -9.28
CA LEU A 401 -18.58 -15.62 -10.43
C LEU A 401 -19.17 -17.04 -10.39
N PHE A 402 -19.36 -17.57 -9.19
CA PHE A 402 -19.84 -18.93 -8.96
C PHE A 402 -21.30 -19.00 -8.50
N ASP A 403 -22.00 -17.86 -8.40
CA ASP A 403 -23.42 -17.85 -8.08
C ASP A 403 -24.19 -18.49 -9.25
N ARG A 404 -25.02 -19.47 -8.96
CA ARG A 404 -25.89 -20.09 -9.97
C ARG A 404 -26.88 -19.03 -10.47
N LYS A 405 -26.79 -18.62 -11.71
CA LYS A 405 -27.85 -17.86 -12.38
C LYS A 405 -29.09 -18.74 -12.43
N GLY A 406 -30.04 -18.53 -11.50
CA GLY A 406 -31.35 -19.18 -11.54
C GLY A 406 -31.65 -20.10 -10.36
N ASP A 407 -31.89 -19.54 -9.18
CA ASP A 407 -32.81 -20.15 -8.21
C ASP A 407 -33.85 -19.12 -7.73
N GLY A 408 -34.51 -18.51 -8.69
CA GLY A 408 -35.67 -17.63 -8.51
C GLY A 408 -36.95 -18.33 -8.95
N SER A 409 -37.24 -19.55 -8.53
CA SER A 409 -38.61 -20.09 -8.38
C SER A 409 -38.55 -21.56 -7.93
N ARG A 410 -38.44 -21.79 -6.64
CA ARG A 410 -39.12 -22.95 -6.07
C ARG A 410 -40.47 -22.47 -5.59
N ALA A 411 -41.45 -22.51 -6.48
CA ALA A 411 -42.85 -22.59 -6.08
C ALA A 411 -43.00 -23.77 -5.12
N GLU A 412 -43.47 -23.50 -3.90
CA GLU A 412 -43.95 -24.53 -2.99
C GLU A 412 -45.00 -25.34 -3.71
N VAL A 413 -44.68 -26.59 -4.04
CA VAL A 413 -45.69 -27.60 -4.36
C VAL A 413 -46.08 -28.22 -3.00
N THR A 414 -47.16 -27.70 -2.44
CA THR A 414 -47.89 -28.36 -1.34
C THR A 414 -48.57 -29.59 -1.88
N VAL A 415 -48.24 -30.76 -1.34
CA VAL A 415 -49.07 -31.99 -1.39
C VAL A 415 -49.54 -32.30 -0.04
#